data_fe8153fc97e80e5d55574a1283690e99
#
_entry.id   fe8153fc97e80e5d55574a1283690e99
#
_cell.length_a   1.000
_cell.length_b   1.000
_cell.length_c   1.000
_cell.angle_alpha   90.00
_cell.angle_beta   90.00
_cell.angle_gamma   90.00
#
_symmetry.space_group_name_H-M   'P 1'
#
loop_
_entity.id
_entity.type
_entity.pdbx_description
1 polymer ?
#
loop_
_entity_poly.entity_id
_entity_poly.type
_entity_poly.pdbx_seq_one_letter_code
_entity_poly.pdbx_strand_id
1 'polypeptide(L)'
;VIAAVALFVACGNGAKKKAVSEEKSQLTGDRVEVLYFHGAQRCVTCNSIEAETKALLDSVYAKEIKAGKVVFKEVDISKKENEKLADKYEVTWSSLFVNGWKEGQETVNNMTDFAFSYVKAAPDTFRKGVREKVDSLLR
;
A
#
# COMPACT_ATOMS: atom_id res chain seq x y z
N VAL A 1 17.66 45.77 -54.03
CA VAL A 1 16.65 44.78 -54.36
C VAL A 1 16.19 44.10 -53.08
N ILE A 2 14.94 44.25 -52.76
CA ILE A 2 14.29 44.13 -51.46
C ILE A 2 13.85 42.70 -51.27
N ALA A 3 14.25 42.05 -50.16
CA ALA A 3 13.72 40.74 -49.72
C ALA A 3 12.74 40.96 -48.56
N ALA A 4 11.52 40.60 -48.79
CA ALA A 4 10.47 40.64 -47.79
C ALA A 4 10.52 39.36 -46.92
N VAL A 5 10.64 39.53 -45.62
CA VAL A 5 10.52 38.47 -44.62
C VAL A 5 9.07 38.40 -44.15
N ALA A 6 8.41 37.30 -44.40
CA ALA A 6 7.10 37.02 -43.86
C ALA A 6 7.25 36.23 -42.55
N LEU A 7 6.91 36.84 -41.41
CA LEU A 7 6.76 36.17 -40.13
C LEU A 7 5.40 35.47 -40.08
N PHE A 8 5.43 34.16 -40.02
CA PHE A 8 4.26 33.38 -39.59
C PHE A 8 4.35 33.08 -38.10
N VAL A 9 3.59 33.80 -37.32
CA VAL A 9 3.30 33.45 -35.93
C VAL A 9 2.16 32.47 -35.95
N ALA A 10 2.47 31.21 -35.78
CA ALA A 10 1.46 30.18 -35.53
C ALA A 10 1.23 30.05 -34.02
N CYS A 11 0.19 30.70 -33.51
CA CYS A 11 -0.35 30.42 -32.19
C CYS A 11 -1.06 29.06 -32.21
N GLY A 12 -0.32 28.04 -31.89
CA GLY A 12 -0.88 26.73 -31.62
C GLY A 12 -1.38 26.67 -30.17
N ASN A 13 -2.66 26.91 -29.99
CA ASN A 13 -3.32 26.72 -28.69
C ASN A 13 -3.53 25.24 -28.44
N GLY A 14 -2.48 24.55 -28.00
CA GLY A 14 -2.54 23.18 -27.56
C GLY A 14 -3.16 23.09 -26.18
N ALA A 15 -4.46 22.82 -26.13
CA ALA A 15 -5.11 22.41 -24.90
C ALA A 15 -4.41 21.16 -24.37
N LYS A 16 -3.56 21.31 -23.35
CA LYS A 16 -3.05 20.18 -22.59
C LYS A 16 -4.22 19.57 -21.83
N LYS A 17 -4.79 18.52 -22.38
CA LYS A 17 -5.52 17.55 -21.58
C LYS A 17 -4.54 17.06 -20.52
N LYS A 18 -4.74 17.45 -19.26
CA LYS A 18 -4.16 16.75 -18.14
C LYS A 18 -4.72 15.34 -18.20
N ALA A 19 -3.95 14.43 -18.78
CA ALA A 19 -4.07 13.05 -18.43
C ALA A 19 -3.78 13.01 -16.93
N VAL A 20 -4.78 12.69 -16.12
CA VAL A 20 -4.59 12.20 -14.78
C VAL A 20 -3.89 10.86 -14.99
N SER A 21 -2.59 10.90 -15.10
CA SER A 21 -1.78 9.72 -14.89
C SER A 21 -2.05 9.35 -13.44
N GLU A 22 -2.76 8.25 -13.23
CA GLU A 22 -2.64 7.48 -12.01
C GLU A 22 -1.14 7.32 -11.80
N GLU A 23 -0.57 8.16 -10.96
CA GLU A 23 0.71 7.91 -10.36
C GLU A 23 0.54 6.64 -9.56
N LYS A 24 0.73 5.52 -10.22
CA LYS A 24 1.20 4.32 -9.61
C LYS A 24 2.56 4.70 -9.06
N SER A 25 2.56 5.30 -7.85
CA SER A 25 3.77 5.56 -7.10
C SER A 25 4.46 4.22 -6.98
N GLN A 26 5.40 3.96 -7.89
CA GLN A 26 6.30 2.84 -7.74
C GLN A 26 7.17 3.19 -6.56
N LEU A 27 6.77 2.69 -5.39
CA LEU A 27 7.59 2.74 -4.21
C LEU A 27 8.90 2.02 -4.56
N THR A 28 9.96 2.80 -4.72
CA THR A 28 11.30 2.31 -4.99
C THR A 28 12.08 2.33 -3.69
N GLY A 29 12.88 1.29 -3.46
CA GLY A 29 13.74 1.17 -2.30
C GLY A 29 13.26 0.15 -1.27
N ASP A 30 14.15 -0.11 -0.32
CA ASP A 30 13.91 -1.04 0.77
C ASP A 30 12.81 -0.51 1.70
N ARG A 31 11.82 -1.34 1.97
CA ARG A 31 10.64 -0.96 2.76
C ARG A 31 9.91 -2.17 3.30
N VAL A 32 9.05 -1.94 4.27
CA VAL A 32 8.05 -2.90 4.74
C VAL A 32 6.68 -2.44 4.27
N GLU A 33 5.95 -3.31 3.59
CA GLU A 33 4.57 -3.09 3.19
C GLU A 33 3.64 -3.92 4.08
N VAL A 34 2.76 -3.26 4.80
CA VAL A 34 1.70 -3.89 5.54
C VAL A 34 0.43 -3.79 4.71
N LEU A 35 -0.04 -4.91 4.19
CA LEU A 35 -1.20 -5.01 3.30
C LEU A 35 -2.37 -5.60 4.06
N TYR A 36 -3.46 -4.87 4.11
CA TYR A 36 -4.72 -5.37 4.63
C TYR A 36 -5.74 -5.47 3.51
N PHE A 37 -6.14 -6.70 3.22
CA PHE A 37 -7.16 -7.00 2.22
C PHE A 37 -8.50 -7.19 2.90
N HIS A 38 -9.58 -6.68 2.29
CA HIS A 38 -10.95 -6.90 2.75
C HIS A 38 -11.92 -6.95 1.57
N GLY A 39 -13.06 -7.60 1.77
CA GLY A 39 -14.16 -7.58 0.82
C GLY A 39 -15.16 -6.46 1.11
N ALA A 40 -16.25 -6.43 0.34
CA ALA A 40 -17.37 -5.50 0.55
C ALA A 40 -18.08 -5.76 1.90
N GLN A 41 -18.17 -7.02 2.30
CA GLN A 41 -18.72 -7.44 3.60
C GLN A 41 -17.61 -7.45 4.64
N ARG A 42 -17.78 -6.69 5.72
CA ARG A 42 -16.77 -6.53 6.76
C ARG A 42 -17.29 -7.06 8.09
N CYS A 43 -16.59 -8.03 8.66
CA CYS A 43 -16.89 -8.57 9.98
C CYS A 43 -16.28 -7.73 11.10
N VAL A 44 -16.77 -7.86 12.32
CA VAL A 44 -16.23 -7.14 13.49
C VAL A 44 -14.74 -7.41 13.69
N THR A 45 -14.32 -8.68 13.58
CA THR A 45 -12.90 -9.06 13.69
C THR A 45 -12.06 -8.47 12.55
N CYS A 46 -12.61 -8.47 11.34
CA CYS A 46 -11.95 -7.85 10.18
C CYS A 46 -11.67 -6.35 10.43
N ASN A 47 -12.67 -5.62 10.89
CA ASN A 47 -12.51 -4.22 11.24
C ASN A 47 -11.50 -3.99 12.38
N SER A 48 -11.46 -4.91 13.37
CA SER A 48 -10.49 -4.84 14.45
C SER A 48 -9.05 -5.05 13.97
N ILE A 49 -8.81 -5.97 13.04
CA ILE A 49 -7.48 -6.20 12.46
C ILE A 49 -6.98 -4.92 11.78
N GLU A 50 -7.80 -4.30 10.98
CA GLU A 50 -7.44 -3.04 10.30
C GLU A 50 -7.15 -1.93 11.30
N ALA A 51 -8.08 -1.68 12.23
CA ALA A 51 -7.96 -0.58 13.19
C ALA A 51 -6.74 -0.74 14.10
N GLU A 52 -6.51 -1.94 14.65
CA GLU A 52 -5.36 -2.22 15.52
C GLU A 52 -4.04 -2.16 14.77
N THR A 53 -3.99 -2.66 13.53
CA THR A 53 -2.80 -2.57 12.68
C THR A 53 -2.46 -1.12 12.38
N LYS A 54 -3.44 -0.34 11.94
CA LYS A 54 -3.25 1.08 11.61
C LYS A 54 -2.81 1.88 12.82
N ALA A 55 -3.48 1.72 13.97
CA ALA A 55 -3.13 2.40 15.20
C ALA A 55 -1.70 2.06 15.68
N LEU A 56 -1.30 0.80 15.59
CA LEU A 56 0.06 0.36 15.89
C LEU A 56 1.08 1.05 14.99
N LEU A 57 0.86 1.02 13.68
CA LEU A 57 1.80 1.59 12.71
C LEU A 57 1.93 3.11 12.89
N ASP A 58 0.82 3.81 13.03
CA ASP A 58 0.81 5.27 13.23
C ASP A 58 1.50 5.70 14.54
N SER A 59 1.39 4.90 15.60
CA SER A 59 1.99 5.21 16.90
C SER A 59 3.47 4.85 16.99
N VAL A 60 3.90 3.74 16.39
CA VAL A 60 5.27 3.21 16.55
C VAL A 60 6.17 3.60 15.39
N TYR A 61 5.64 3.66 14.16
CA TYR A 61 6.43 3.84 12.93
C TYR A 61 6.15 5.15 12.19
N ALA A 62 5.69 6.18 12.88
CA ALA A 62 5.36 7.46 12.25
C ALA A 62 6.51 8.05 11.43
N LYS A 63 7.77 7.89 11.89
CA LYS A 63 8.97 8.37 11.18
C LYS A 63 9.25 7.53 9.94
N GLU A 64 9.15 6.21 10.06
CA GLU A 64 9.36 5.26 8.97
C GLU A 64 8.29 5.39 7.91
N ILE A 65 7.03 5.65 8.30
CA ILE A 65 5.93 5.93 7.38
C ILE A 65 6.21 7.21 6.60
N LYS A 66 6.60 8.27 7.28
CA LYS A 66 6.95 9.54 6.63
C LYS A 66 8.13 9.41 5.68
N ALA A 67 9.09 8.55 6.01
CA ALA A 67 10.26 8.27 5.17
C ALA A 67 9.98 7.26 4.03
N GLY A 68 8.77 6.69 3.96
CA GLY A 68 8.42 5.64 2.98
C GLY A 68 9.02 4.27 3.25
N LYS A 69 9.58 4.06 4.45
CA LYS A 69 10.16 2.76 4.87
C LYS A 69 9.14 1.78 5.42
N VAL A 70 8.02 2.27 5.91
CA VAL A 70 6.84 1.49 6.27
C VAL A 70 5.65 2.05 5.53
N VAL A 71 4.92 1.21 4.85
CA VAL A 71 3.75 1.58 4.06
C VAL A 71 2.58 0.71 4.47
N PHE A 72 1.45 1.33 4.81
CA PHE A 72 0.19 0.64 5.03
C PHE A 72 -0.71 0.80 3.80
N LYS A 73 -1.23 -0.31 3.30
CA LYS A 73 -2.18 -0.32 2.19
C LYS A 73 -3.43 -1.11 2.59
N GLU A 74 -4.56 -0.45 2.50
CA GLU A 74 -5.86 -1.07 2.56
C GLU A 74 -6.31 -1.40 1.13
N VAL A 75 -6.72 -2.64 0.90
CA VAL A 75 -7.06 -3.16 -0.43
C VAL A 75 -8.44 -3.79 -0.41
N ASP A 76 -9.40 -3.15 -1.04
CA ASP A 76 -10.75 -3.69 -1.24
C ASP A 76 -10.75 -4.66 -2.43
N ILE A 77 -10.81 -5.96 -2.15
CA ILE A 77 -10.79 -7.02 -3.18
C ILE A 77 -12.10 -7.14 -3.96
N SER A 78 -13.16 -6.44 -3.57
CA SER A 78 -14.40 -6.37 -4.36
C SER A 78 -14.27 -5.45 -5.57
N LYS A 79 -13.22 -4.63 -5.60
CA LYS A 79 -12.94 -3.70 -6.69
C LYS A 79 -12.07 -4.35 -7.75
N LYS A 80 -12.51 -4.25 -9.00
CA LYS A 80 -11.84 -4.86 -10.16
C LYS A 80 -10.38 -4.37 -10.35
N GLU A 81 -10.10 -3.14 -10.01
CA GLU A 81 -8.75 -2.57 -10.08
C GLU A 81 -7.75 -3.28 -9.16
N ASN A 82 -8.23 -3.92 -8.08
CA ASN A 82 -7.43 -4.64 -7.11
C ASN A 82 -7.31 -6.15 -7.37
N GLU A 83 -8.00 -6.66 -8.40
CA GLU A 83 -8.03 -8.09 -8.74
C GLU A 83 -6.61 -8.67 -8.92
N LYS A 84 -5.76 -8.00 -9.70
CA LYS A 84 -4.38 -8.46 -9.92
C LYS A 84 -3.53 -8.50 -8.64
N LEU A 85 -3.80 -7.59 -7.71
CA LEU A 85 -3.08 -7.57 -6.45
C LEU A 85 -3.57 -8.68 -5.52
N ALA A 86 -4.87 -8.93 -5.49
CA ALA A 86 -5.47 -10.04 -4.76
C ALA A 86 -4.98 -11.39 -5.30
N ASP A 87 -4.96 -11.56 -6.62
CA ASP A 87 -4.45 -12.77 -7.28
C ASP A 87 -2.97 -13.02 -6.97
N LYS A 88 -2.15 -11.98 -6.98
CA LYS A 88 -0.72 -12.09 -6.65
C LYS A 88 -0.47 -12.74 -5.29
N TYR A 89 -1.32 -12.44 -4.31
CA TYR A 89 -1.19 -12.96 -2.95
C TYR A 89 -2.20 -14.09 -2.65
N GLU A 90 -2.92 -14.57 -3.66
CA GLU A 90 -3.94 -15.61 -3.53
C GLU A 90 -5.01 -15.29 -2.48
N VAL A 91 -5.40 -14.00 -2.43
CA VAL A 91 -6.35 -13.48 -1.44
C VAL A 91 -7.77 -13.59 -1.96
N THR A 92 -8.63 -14.26 -1.19
CA THR A 92 -10.06 -14.42 -1.49
C THR A 92 -10.98 -13.83 -0.42
N TRP A 93 -10.42 -13.41 0.71
CA TRP A 93 -11.14 -12.85 1.84
C TRP A 93 -10.24 -11.93 2.66
N SER A 94 -10.72 -11.40 3.81
CA SER A 94 -9.92 -10.50 4.66
C SER A 94 -8.61 -11.14 5.09
N SER A 95 -7.51 -10.49 4.78
CA SER A 95 -6.16 -11.02 4.98
C SER A 95 -5.17 -9.93 5.38
N LEU A 96 -4.23 -10.27 6.24
CA LEU A 96 -3.15 -9.39 6.68
C LEU A 96 -1.80 -9.94 6.23
N PHE A 97 -1.02 -9.11 5.53
CA PHE A 97 0.34 -9.42 5.12
C PHE A 97 1.31 -8.36 5.67
N VAL A 98 2.49 -8.79 6.08
CA VAL A 98 3.60 -7.92 6.43
C VAL A 98 4.80 -8.34 5.59
N ASN A 99 5.03 -7.60 4.51
CA ASN A 99 6.02 -7.97 3.48
C ASN A 99 7.22 -7.04 3.52
N GLY A 100 8.39 -7.60 3.33
CA GLY A 100 9.64 -6.84 3.22
C GLY A 100 10.10 -6.75 1.77
N TRP A 101 10.55 -5.57 1.37
CA TRP A 101 11.22 -5.35 0.08
C TRP A 101 12.66 -4.96 0.33
N LYS A 102 13.60 -5.73 -0.22
CA LYS A 102 15.03 -5.45 -0.20
C LYS A 102 15.63 -5.69 -1.58
N GLU A 103 16.33 -4.70 -2.09
CA GLU A 103 17.00 -4.78 -3.40
C GLU A 103 16.05 -5.24 -4.53
N GLY A 104 14.79 -4.80 -4.48
CA GLY A 104 13.76 -5.15 -5.45
C GLY A 104 13.14 -6.55 -5.28
N GLN A 105 13.53 -7.28 -4.24
CA GLN A 105 12.98 -8.61 -3.93
C GLN A 105 11.99 -8.52 -2.75
N GLU A 106 10.86 -9.19 -2.91
CA GLU A 106 9.82 -9.24 -1.90
C GLU A 106 9.91 -10.51 -1.06
N THR A 107 9.86 -10.33 0.26
CA THR A 107 9.64 -11.41 1.23
C THR A 107 8.20 -11.34 1.72
N VAL A 108 7.38 -12.30 1.34
CA VAL A 108 5.95 -12.35 1.68
C VAL A 108 5.74 -13.03 3.02
N ASN A 109 5.03 -12.38 3.94
CA ASN A 109 4.62 -12.96 5.22
C ASN A 109 3.11 -12.81 5.39
N ASN A 110 2.39 -13.91 5.24
CA ASN A 110 0.96 -13.97 5.51
C ASN A 110 0.74 -14.12 7.03
N MET A 111 0.13 -13.11 7.64
CA MET A 111 -0.19 -13.07 9.06
C MET A 111 -1.69 -13.21 9.34
N THR A 112 -2.46 -13.67 8.38
CA THR A 112 -3.94 -13.73 8.48
C THR A 112 -4.39 -14.60 9.64
N ASP A 113 -3.92 -15.83 9.74
CA ASP A 113 -4.31 -16.75 10.81
C ASP A 113 -3.91 -16.21 12.18
N PHE A 114 -2.72 -15.65 12.28
CA PHE A 114 -2.24 -14.98 13.50
C PHE A 114 -3.16 -13.81 13.87
N ALA A 115 -3.50 -12.97 12.91
CA ALA A 115 -4.34 -11.79 13.14
C ALA A 115 -5.73 -12.19 13.64
N PHE A 116 -6.39 -13.15 12.99
CA PHE A 116 -7.71 -13.64 13.40
C PHE A 116 -7.68 -14.32 14.76
N SER A 117 -6.61 -15.04 15.08
CA SER A 117 -6.46 -15.73 16.37
C SER A 117 -6.31 -14.77 17.55
N TYR A 118 -5.62 -13.64 17.36
CA TYR A 118 -5.20 -12.82 18.49
C TYR A 118 -5.85 -11.45 18.57
N VAL A 119 -6.30 -10.84 17.48
CA VAL A 119 -6.77 -9.43 17.52
C VAL A 119 -7.88 -9.18 18.53
N LYS A 120 -8.77 -10.15 18.73
CA LYS A 120 -9.86 -10.06 19.72
C LYS A 120 -9.53 -10.75 21.04
N ALA A 121 -8.91 -11.91 21.00
CA ALA A 121 -8.63 -12.72 22.18
C ALA A 121 -7.46 -12.16 23.02
N ALA A 122 -6.43 -11.63 22.38
CA ALA A 122 -5.23 -11.08 23.01
C ALA A 122 -4.64 -9.92 22.19
N PRO A 123 -5.28 -8.73 22.21
CA PRO A 123 -4.86 -7.60 21.36
C PRO A 123 -3.39 -7.19 21.56
N ASP A 124 -2.86 -7.30 22.76
CA ASP A 124 -1.45 -6.99 23.03
C ASP A 124 -0.50 -8.00 22.34
N THR A 125 -0.87 -9.28 22.32
CA THR A 125 -0.15 -10.31 21.57
C THR A 125 -0.21 -10.03 20.06
N PHE A 126 -1.36 -9.63 19.57
CA PHE A 126 -1.51 -9.23 18.17
C PHE A 126 -0.57 -8.07 17.82
N ARG A 127 -0.62 -6.98 18.58
CA ARG A 127 0.23 -5.80 18.36
C ARG A 127 1.71 -6.15 18.45
N LYS A 128 2.10 -6.94 19.45
CA LYS A 128 3.48 -7.40 19.61
C LYS A 128 3.96 -8.20 18.41
N GLY A 129 3.18 -9.18 17.93
CA GLY A 129 3.56 -10.02 16.81
C GLY A 129 3.69 -9.25 15.49
N VAL A 130 2.77 -8.33 15.22
CA VAL A 130 2.87 -7.44 14.04
C VAL A 130 4.12 -6.56 14.13
N ARG A 131 4.38 -5.95 15.30
CA ARG A 131 5.57 -5.12 15.55
C ARG A 131 6.87 -5.91 15.36
N GLU A 132 6.98 -7.08 15.96
CA GLU A 132 8.18 -7.92 15.83
C GLU A 132 8.44 -8.30 14.36
N LYS A 133 7.38 -8.55 13.57
CA LYS A 133 7.50 -8.83 12.14
C LYS A 133 8.01 -7.60 11.39
N VAL A 134 7.43 -6.43 11.60
CA VAL A 134 7.88 -5.18 10.96
C VAL A 134 9.33 -4.88 11.34
N ASP A 135 9.68 -4.96 12.62
CA ASP A 135 11.04 -4.70 13.11
C ASP A 135 12.07 -5.65 12.47
N SER A 136 11.70 -6.91 12.30
CA SER A 136 12.58 -7.92 11.67
C SER A 136 12.88 -7.63 10.21
N LEU A 137 11.94 -7.01 9.50
CA LEU A 137 12.05 -6.68 8.08
C LEU A 137 12.71 -5.30 7.83
N LEU A 138 12.70 -4.42 8.83
CA LEU A 138 13.38 -3.11 8.77
C LEU A 138 14.89 -3.17 8.98
N ARG A 139 15.42 -4.30 9.45
CA ARG A 139 16.86 -4.50 9.77
C ARG A 139 17.74 -4.68 8.53
#